data_6edaa5fd2af89439f6fbd371e0b3742f
#
_entry.id   6edaa5fd2af89439f6fbd371e0b3742f
#
_cell.length_a   1.000
_cell.length_b   1.000
_cell.length_c   1.000
_cell.angle_alpha   90.00
_cell.angle_beta   90.00
_cell.angle_gamma   90.00
#
_symmetry.space_group_name_H-M   'P 1'
#
loop_
_entity.id
_entity.type
_entity.pdbx_description
1 polymer ?
#
loop_
_entity_poly.entity_id
_entity_poly.type
_entity_poly.pdbx_seq_one_letter_code
_entity_poly.pdbx_strand_id
1 'polypeptide(L)'
;IDEYPYLKAMNDSATVDSIFQNIIDNRLVNIELILSGSHIGMMKDTLQEKNALYGRFAVTIKLNELNYLEAAKFYPDKPPYDKAAHYAVFGGSPFVNQALQPRATIRKNIISTILNPMSAVYLYANQLLLSDYSVKINAERIFSVIGNGKKRYTEIEDKLDVKKTGNLSKQIKSLIDLEIIARNSPINKIGDNKKSTFEINDNLLRFYFTFIYKNASALQVLGAEAFYDEYIAPALTDFISRRFEGICRDYFSLQVRSGKMKGVRNIG
;
A
#
# COMPACT_ATOMS: atom_id res chain seq x y z
N ILE A 1 5.30 -22.82 6.27
CA ILE A 1 6.46 -22.29 5.52
C ILE A 1 6.24 -20.82 5.36
N ASP A 2 7.07 -20.04 6.03
CA ASP A 2 7.07 -18.60 5.91
C ASP A 2 7.91 -18.18 4.70
N GLU A 3 7.51 -17.06 4.07
CA GLU A 3 8.13 -16.52 2.86
C GLU A 3 8.32 -17.57 1.73
N TYR A 4 7.26 -18.34 1.47
CA TYR A 4 7.20 -19.31 0.38
C TYR A 4 7.69 -18.77 -0.98
N PRO A 5 7.44 -17.50 -1.36
CA PRO A 5 8.00 -16.92 -2.57
C PRO A 5 9.51 -16.98 -2.67
N TYR A 6 10.26 -16.83 -1.58
CA TYR A 6 11.72 -16.93 -1.62
C TYR A 6 12.20 -18.36 -1.91
N LEU A 7 11.51 -19.37 -1.36
CA LEU A 7 11.80 -20.76 -1.69
C LEU A 7 11.64 -21.04 -3.19
N LYS A 8 10.62 -20.45 -3.81
CA LYS A 8 10.38 -20.53 -5.25
C LYS A 8 11.42 -19.76 -6.07
N ALA A 9 11.91 -18.63 -5.57
CA ALA A 9 12.91 -17.81 -6.26
C ALA A 9 14.30 -18.44 -6.24
N MET A 10 14.64 -19.20 -5.20
CA MET A 10 15.92 -19.90 -5.05
C MET A 10 16.02 -21.18 -5.88
N ASN A 11 14.88 -21.73 -6.30
CA ASN A 11 14.79 -22.98 -7.04
C ASN A 11 13.91 -22.80 -8.28
N ASP A 12 13.84 -23.84 -9.13
CA ASP A 12 12.82 -23.84 -10.17
C ASP A 12 11.43 -23.84 -9.53
N SER A 13 10.72 -22.76 -9.73
CA SER A 13 9.41 -22.48 -9.13
C SER A 13 8.38 -23.58 -9.45
N ALA A 14 8.41 -24.17 -10.66
CA ALA A 14 7.52 -25.24 -11.06
C ALA A 14 7.84 -26.54 -10.31
N THR A 15 9.12 -26.81 -10.09
CA THR A 15 9.59 -27.98 -9.32
C THR A 15 9.15 -27.89 -7.87
N VAL A 16 9.29 -26.72 -7.22
CA VAL A 16 8.87 -26.52 -5.82
C VAL A 16 7.38 -26.76 -5.67
N ASP A 17 6.54 -26.12 -6.51
CA ASP A 17 5.09 -26.28 -6.46
C ASP A 17 4.67 -27.75 -6.70
N SER A 18 5.35 -28.48 -7.61
CA SER A 18 5.10 -29.89 -7.91
C SER A 18 5.48 -30.83 -6.76
N ILE A 19 6.53 -30.52 -6.00
CA ILE A 19 6.89 -31.29 -4.80
C ILE A 19 5.78 -31.19 -3.75
N PHE A 20 5.29 -29.99 -3.47
CA PHE A 20 4.16 -29.80 -2.52
C PHE A 20 2.87 -30.41 -3.03
N GLN A 21 2.60 -30.32 -4.34
CA GLN A 21 1.50 -31.02 -4.96
C GLN A 21 1.55 -32.52 -4.66
N ASN A 22 2.73 -33.14 -4.90
CA ASN A 22 2.91 -34.57 -4.67
C ASN A 22 2.69 -34.96 -3.20
N ILE A 23 3.22 -34.16 -2.25
CA ILE A 23 3.04 -34.37 -0.81
C ILE A 23 1.55 -34.34 -0.43
N ILE A 24 0.80 -33.35 -0.95
CA ILE A 24 -0.61 -33.17 -0.67
C ILE A 24 -1.46 -34.29 -1.29
N ASP A 25 -1.25 -34.58 -2.58
CA ASP A 25 -2.09 -35.50 -3.34
C ASP A 25 -1.92 -36.96 -2.87
N ASN A 26 -0.69 -37.33 -2.51
CA ASN A 26 -0.40 -38.69 -2.04
C ASN A 26 -0.53 -38.86 -0.53
N ARG A 27 -0.90 -37.81 0.20
CA ARG A 27 -1.03 -37.85 1.66
C ARG A 27 0.18 -38.51 2.34
N LEU A 28 1.38 -38.16 1.84
CA LEU A 28 2.65 -38.76 2.29
C LEU A 28 2.92 -38.53 3.78
N VAL A 29 2.32 -37.49 4.33
CA VAL A 29 2.46 -37.09 5.73
C VAL A 29 1.11 -36.59 6.29
N ASN A 30 0.88 -36.81 7.57
CA ASN A 30 -0.29 -36.29 8.26
C ASN A 30 0.07 -34.93 8.90
N ILE A 31 0.15 -33.89 8.08
CA ILE A 31 0.53 -32.53 8.50
C ILE A 31 -0.49 -31.52 7.98
N GLU A 32 -0.62 -30.41 8.70
CA GLU A 32 -1.23 -29.19 8.20
C GLU A 32 -0.15 -28.33 7.54
N LEU A 33 -0.36 -27.99 6.27
CA LEU A 33 0.57 -27.17 5.51
C LEU A 33 0.05 -25.74 5.41
N ILE A 34 0.79 -24.80 6.00
CA ILE A 34 0.52 -23.36 5.89
C ILE A 34 1.65 -22.73 5.07
N LEU A 35 1.30 -22.08 3.97
CA LEU A 35 2.21 -21.29 3.14
C LEU A 35 1.91 -19.82 3.34
N SER A 36 2.89 -19.02 3.74
CA SER A 36 2.78 -17.57 3.84
C SER A 36 3.82 -16.88 2.96
N GLY A 37 3.56 -15.63 2.60
CA GLY A 37 4.51 -14.82 1.84
C GLY A 37 4.03 -13.40 1.64
N SER A 38 4.97 -12.47 1.67
CA SER A 38 4.74 -11.03 1.47
C SER A 38 4.61 -10.65 -0.01
N HIS A 39 5.11 -11.48 -0.94
CA HIS A 39 5.10 -11.21 -2.37
C HIS A 39 3.73 -11.56 -2.99
N ILE A 40 2.80 -10.59 -2.98
CA ILE A 40 1.39 -10.77 -3.40
C ILE A 40 1.27 -11.40 -4.79
N GLY A 41 2.07 -10.97 -5.76
CA GLY A 41 2.04 -11.51 -7.13
C GLY A 41 2.33 -13.00 -7.17
N MET A 42 3.42 -13.44 -6.54
CA MET A 42 3.82 -14.86 -6.51
C MET A 42 2.83 -15.71 -5.70
N MET A 43 2.27 -15.18 -4.61
CA MET A 43 1.23 -15.88 -3.86
C MET A 43 -0.07 -16.03 -4.66
N LYS A 44 -0.49 -15.00 -5.41
CA LYS A 44 -1.64 -15.09 -6.34
C LYS A 44 -1.40 -16.09 -7.46
N ASP A 45 -0.17 -16.22 -7.95
CA ASP A 45 0.17 -17.18 -9.00
C ASP A 45 -0.03 -18.63 -8.55
N THR A 46 0.16 -18.95 -7.26
CA THR A 46 -0.11 -20.29 -6.72
C THR A 46 -1.59 -20.69 -6.76
N LEU A 47 -2.49 -19.70 -6.89
CA LEU A 47 -3.94 -19.89 -6.96
C LEU A 47 -4.47 -19.95 -8.40
N GLN A 48 -3.63 -19.83 -9.42
CA GLN A 48 -4.05 -19.86 -10.83
C GLN A 48 -4.12 -21.30 -11.37
N GLU A 49 -5.03 -21.55 -12.30
CA GLU A 49 -5.26 -22.88 -12.92
C GLU A 49 -3.99 -23.55 -13.46
N LYS A 50 -3.06 -22.77 -13.97
CA LYS A 50 -1.78 -23.26 -14.52
C LYS A 50 -0.77 -23.70 -13.45
N ASN A 51 -1.04 -23.46 -12.16
CA ASN A 51 -0.13 -23.78 -11.07
C ASN A 51 -0.43 -25.15 -10.47
N ALA A 52 0.62 -25.89 -10.14
CA ALA A 52 0.51 -27.24 -9.57
C ALA A 52 -0.28 -27.27 -8.23
N LEU A 53 -0.33 -26.17 -7.48
CA LEU A 53 -1.07 -26.07 -6.22
C LEU A 53 -2.53 -25.60 -6.37
N TYR A 54 -2.98 -25.33 -7.60
CA TYR A 54 -4.37 -24.93 -7.85
C TYR A 54 -5.37 -25.94 -7.29
N GLY A 55 -6.39 -25.42 -6.60
CA GLY A 55 -7.46 -26.21 -6.01
C GLY A 55 -7.06 -27.05 -4.80
N ARG A 56 -5.84 -26.91 -4.26
CA ARG A 56 -5.34 -27.70 -3.12
C ARG A 56 -5.37 -26.94 -1.79
N PHE A 57 -5.71 -25.68 -1.81
CA PHE A 57 -5.85 -24.87 -0.61
C PHE A 57 -7.27 -24.97 -0.06
N ALA A 58 -7.41 -25.42 1.19
CA ALA A 58 -8.69 -25.43 1.90
C ALA A 58 -9.12 -24.01 2.31
N VAL A 59 -8.14 -23.17 2.67
CA VAL A 59 -8.37 -21.78 3.12
C VAL A 59 -7.32 -20.88 2.50
N THR A 60 -7.74 -19.72 2.02
CA THR A 60 -6.86 -18.64 1.58
C THR A 60 -7.17 -17.41 2.41
N ILE A 61 -6.15 -16.89 3.11
CA ILE A 61 -6.29 -15.70 3.96
C ILE A 61 -5.42 -14.60 3.37
N LYS A 62 -6.05 -13.47 3.06
CA LYS A 62 -5.33 -12.25 2.70
C LYS A 62 -5.32 -11.31 3.89
N LEU A 63 -4.13 -11.05 4.43
CA LEU A 63 -3.94 -10.02 5.45
C LEU A 63 -3.76 -8.66 4.76
N ASN A 64 -4.69 -7.75 5.03
CA ASN A 64 -4.56 -6.36 4.61
C ASN A 64 -3.93 -5.55 5.75
N GLU A 65 -3.44 -4.35 5.43
CA GLU A 65 -3.12 -3.38 6.47
C GLU A 65 -4.35 -3.11 7.36
N LEU A 66 -4.07 -2.70 8.59
CA LEU A 66 -5.12 -2.29 9.54
C LEU A 66 -5.90 -1.10 8.97
N ASN A 67 -7.22 -1.14 9.09
CA ASN A 67 -8.05 0.02 8.77
C ASN A 67 -7.89 1.11 9.84
N TYR A 68 -8.50 2.28 9.60
CA TYR A 68 -8.41 3.41 10.55
C TYR A 68 -8.81 3.04 11.98
N LEU A 69 -9.91 2.29 12.18
CA LEU A 69 -10.40 1.95 13.52
C LEU A 69 -9.46 0.99 14.26
N GLU A 70 -8.80 0.12 13.53
CA GLU A 70 -7.82 -0.82 14.06
C GLU A 70 -6.51 -0.10 14.39
N ALA A 71 -5.98 0.70 13.46
CA ALA A 71 -4.77 1.49 13.66
C ALA A 71 -4.93 2.53 14.78
N ALA A 72 -6.11 3.12 14.94
CA ALA A 72 -6.39 4.08 16.01
C ALA A 72 -6.23 3.49 17.42
N LYS A 73 -6.24 2.16 17.58
CA LYS A 73 -6.02 1.49 18.87
C LYS A 73 -4.57 1.62 19.37
N PHE A 74 -3.61 1.91 18.49
CA PHE A 74 -2.24 2.24 18.90
C PHE A 74 -2.13 3.59 19.61
N TYR A 75 -3.15 4.43 19.51
CA TYR A 75 -3.19 5.79 20.05
C TYR A 75 -4.46 6.02 20.90
N PRO A 76 -4.71 5.24 21.96
CA PRO A 76 -5.99 5.25 22.68
C PRO A 76 -6.33 6.65 23.23
N ASP A 77 -5.34 7.37 23.75
CA ASP A 77 -5.52 8.65 24.44
C ASP A 77 -5.55 9.87 23.49
N LYS A 78 -5.29 9.70 22.19
CA LYS A 78 -5.31 10.81 21.23
C LYS A 78 -6.75 11.21 20.86
N PRO A 79 -7.00 12.52 20.65
CA PRO A 79 -8.26 12.98 20.08
C PRO A 79 -8.48 12.42 18.66
N PRO A 80 -9.75 12.35 18.19
CA PRO A 80 -10.08 11.76 16.90
C PRO A 80 -9.32 12.37 15.71
N TYR A 81 -9.12 13.68 15.72
CA TYR A 81 -8.34 14.35 14.67
C TYR A 81 -6.89 13.84 14.61
N ASP A 82 -6.23 13.72 15.77
CA ASP A 82 -4.85 13.25 15.82
C ASP A 82 -4.73 11.78 15.39
N LYS A 83 -5.72 10.95 15.74
CA LYS A 83 -5.80 9.57 15.24
C LYS A 83 -5.90 9.51 13.72
N ALA A 84 -6.78 10.35 13.16
CA ALA A 84 -6.94 10.46 11.71
C ALA A 84 -5.66 10.99 11.03
N ALA A 85 -4.99 11.97 11.64
CA ALA A 85 -3.72 12.51 11.16
C ALA A 85 -2.62 11.44 11.14
N HIS A 86 -2.48 10.64 12.21
CA HIS A 86 -1.50 9.55 12.26
C HIS A 86 -1.79 8.50 11.19
N TYR A 87 -3.04 8.07 11.05
CA TYR A 87 -3.42 7.12 10.01
C TYR A 87 -3.19 7.66 8.60
N ALA A 88 -3.50 8.93 8.37
CA ALA A 88 -3.28 9.59 7.06
C ALA A 88 -1.81 9.62 6.64
N VAL A 89 -0.89 9.73 7.61
CA VAL A 89 0.56 9.81 7.36
C VAL A 89 1.22 8.44 7.37
N PHE A 90 0.94 7.64 8.39
CA PHE A 90 1.67 6.41 8.69
C PHE A 90 0.98 5.13 8.20
N GLY A 91 -0.31 5.21 7.84
CA GLY A 91 -1.07 4.08 7.34
C GLY A 91 -1.43 3.05 8.40
N GLY A 92 -1.76 1.85 7.93
CA GLY A 92 -2.23 0.73 8.74
C GLY A 92 -1.19 -0.35 9.02
N SER A 93 0.08 -0.18 8.64
CA SER A 93 1.12 -1.16 8.95
C SER A 93 1.34 -1.29 10.46
N PRO A 94 1.16 -2.50 11.06
CA PRO A 94 1.44 -2.71 12.48
C PRO A 94 2.89 -2.38 12.84
N PHE A 95 3.83 -2.75 11.98
CA PHE A 95 5.26 -2.47 12.15
C PHE A 95 5.52 -0.95 12.29
N VAL A 96 4.94 -0.16 11.39
CA VAL A 96 5.10 1.30 11.43
C VAL A 96 4.45 1.87 12.69
N ASN A 97 3.20 1.47 12.99
CA ASN A 97 2.46 2.01 14.13
C ASN A 97 3.12 1.67 15.48
N GLN A 98 3.76 0.50 15.63
CA GLN A 98 4.52 0.13 16.82
C GLN A 98 5.78 0.97 17.03
N ALA A 99 6.40 1.45 15.96
CA ALA A 99 7.60 2.27 16.03
C ALA A 99 7.33 3.73 16.43
N LEU A 100 6.06 4.17 16.41
CA LEU A 100 5.68 5.53 16.78
C LEU A 100 5.57 5.70 18.29
N GLN A 101 5.76 6.94 18.74
CA GLN A 101 5.52 7.33 20.12
C GLN A 101 4.03 7.69 20.31
N PRO A 102 3.23 6.89 21.06
CA PRO A 102 1.77 7.08 21.11
C PRO A 102 1.34 8.45 21.67
N ARG A 103 2.12 9.03 22.58
CA ARG A 103 1.81 10.33 23.20
C ARG A 103 2.43 11.51 22.48
N ALA A 104 3.34 11.30 21.55
CA ALA A 104 3.99 12.39 20.82
C ALA A 104 3.03 13.04 19.80
N THR A 105 3.30 14.30 19.46
CA THR A 105 2.58 15.00 18.38
C THR A 105 2.88 14.37 17.03
N ILE A 106 2.03 14.61 16.05
CA ILE A 106 2.26 14.18 14.66
C ILE A 106 3.60 14.71 14.12
N ARG A 107 3.92 15.99 14.41
CA ARG A 107 5.20 16.62 14.07
C ARG A 107 6.36 15.82 14.61
N LYS A 108 6.35 15.51 15.91
CA LYS A 108 7.44 14.78 16.57
C LYS A 108 7.62 13.38 15.98
N ASN A 109 6.51 12.66 15.74
CA ASN A 109 6.57 11.33 15.12
C ASN A 109 7.13 11.39 13.69
N ILE A 110 6.70 12.36 12.86
CA ILE A 110 7.25 12.52 11.50
C ILE A 110 8.75 12.76 11.55
N ILE A 111 9.20 13.72 12.37
CA ILE A 111 10.62 14.09 12.47
C ILE A 111 11.48 12.94 12.99
N SER A 112 11.02 12.24 14.04
CA SER A 112 11.80 11.17 14.65
C SER A 112 11.79 9.86 13.85
N THR A 113 10.89 9.72 12.87
CA THR A 113 10.75 8.49 12.10
C THR A 113 10.96 8.70 10.60
N ILE A 114 10.00 9.28 9.87
CA ILE A 114 10.07 9.39 8.41
C ILE A 114 11.23 10.30 7.94
N LEU A 115 11.57 11.35 8.70
CA LEU A 115 12.67 12.26 8.38
C LEU A 115 14.00 11.87 9.05
N ASN A 116 14.03 10.79 9.82
CA ASN A 116 15.23 10.29 10.47
C ASN A 116 15.77 9.05 9.73
N PRO A 117 16.91 9.16 9.01
CA PRO A 117 17.48 8.04 8.25
C PRO A 117 17.84 6.80 9.09
N MET A 118 18.02 6.97 10.39
CA MET A 118 18.36 5.87 11.32
C MET A 118 17.12 5.17 11.90
N SER A 119 15.91 5.65 11.58
CA SER A 119 14.69 5.03 12.10
C SER A 119 14.27 3.80 11.31
N ALA A 120 13.66 2.84 12.01
CA ALA A 120 13.10 1.65 11.38
C ALA A 120 12.01 1.99 10.34
N VAL A 121 11.24 3.06 10.55
CA VAL A 121 10.19 3.51 9.62
C VAL A 121 10.78 4.07 8.33
N TYR A 122 11.87 4.86 8.43
CA TYR A 122 12.58 5.37 7.25
C TYR A 122 13.15 4.20 6.42
N LEU A 123 13.81 3.25 7.08
CA LEU A 123 14.37 2.07 6.42
C LEU A 123 13.28 1.22 5.77
N TYR A 124 12.15 1.03 6.46
CA TYR A 124 11.00 0.31 5.91
C TYR A 124 10.41 1.00 4.67
N ALA A 125 10.23 2.32 4.71
CA ALA A 125 9.76 3.08 3.54
C ALA A 125 10.70 2.93 2.34
N ASN A 126 12.02 2.98 2.57
CA ASN A 126 13.01 2.75 1.52
C ASN A 126 13.00 1.30 1.02
N GLN A 127 12.82 0.30 1.87
CA GLN A 127 12.69 -1.11 1.46
C GLN A 127 11.45 -1.32 0.58
N LEU A 128 10.33 -0.69 0.91
CA LEU A 128 9.15 -0.71 0.05
C LEU A 128 9.43 -0.14 -1.35
N LEU A 129 10.29 0.89 -1.44
CA LEU A 129 10.69 1.49 -2.72
C LEU A 129 11.66 0.60 -3.51
N LEU A 130 12.55 -0.11 -2.80
CA LEU A 130 13.55 -1.00 -3.39
C LEU A 130 13.01 -2.41 -3.66
N SER A 131 11.78 -2.71 -3.25
CA SER A 131 11.17 -4.00 -3.50
C SER A 131 11.01 -4.28 -5.00
N ASP A 132 10.93 -5.53 -5.37
CA ASP A 132 11.02 -6.08 -6.73
C ASP A 132 10.22 -5.33 -7.82
N TYR A 133 9.13 -4.69 -7.47
CA TYR A 133 8.28 -3.99 -8.42
C TYR A 133 8.82 -2.62 -8.85
N SER A 134 9.54 -1.90 -8.01
CA SER A 134 10.12 -0.59 -8.38
C SER A 134 11.18 -0.75 -9.45
N VAL A 135 11.99 -1.80 -9.34
CA VAL A 135 13.07 -2.12 -10.30
C VAL A 135 12.49 -2.64 -11.62
N LYS A 136 11.51 -3.55 -11.56
CA LYS A 136 10.93 -4.19 -12.76
C LYS A 136 10.02 -3.28 -13.56
N ILE A 137 9.34 -2.33 -12.92
CA ILE A 137 8.23 -1.58 -13.52
C ILE A 137 8.54 -0.08 -13.63
N ASN A 138 9.69 0.38 -13.12
CA ASN A 138 10.02 1.80 -13.05
C ASN A 138 8.91 2.64 -12.38
N ALA A 139 8.37 2.11 -11.26
CA ALA A 139 7.19 2.62 -10.58
C ALA A 139 7.39 4.01 -9.97
N GLU A 140 8.63 4.34 -9.58
CA GLU A 140 8.96 5.64 -8.95
C GLU A 140 8.54 6.84 -9.79
N ARG A 141 8.70 6.76 -11.11
CA ARG A 141 8.27 7.82 -12.02
C ARG A 141 6.75 8.02 -11.96
N ILE A 142 5.98 6.92 -11.92
CA ILE A 142 4.53 6.97 -11.79
C ILE A 142 4.16 7.53 -10.41
N PHE A 143 4.79 7.04 -9.33
CA PHE A 143 4.55 7.50 -7.97
C PHE A 143 4.86 8.99 -7.81
N SER A 144 5.93 9.49 -8.43
CA SER A 144 6.27 10.91 -8.38
C SER A 144 5.21 11.83 -8.98
N VAL A 145 4.38 11.30 -9.89
CA VAL A 145 3.26 12.03 -10.48
C VAL A 145 2.01 11.94 -9.62
N ILE A 146 1.67 10.73 -9.15
CA ILE A 146 0.43 10.49 -8.39
C ILE A 146 0.57 10.73 -6.88
N GLY A 147 1.79 10.90 -6.37
CA GLY A 147 2.05 11.21 -4.96
C GLY A 147 1.31 12.45 -4.48
N ASN A 148 1.26 13.50 -5.31
CA ASN A 148 0.55 14.74 -5.02
C ASN A 148 -0.98 14.66 -5.20
N GLY A 149 -1.56 13.49 -5.19
CA GLY A 149 -3.00 13.26 -5.25
C GLY A 149 -3.47 12.52 -6.48
N LYS A 150 -4.77 12.25 -6.52
CA LYS A 150 -5.45 11.50 -7.58
C LYS A 150 -5.18 12.11 -8.96
N LYS A 151 -4.73 11.30 -9.94
CA LYS A 151 -4.46 11.71 -11.32
C LYS A 151 -5.17 10.81 -12.31
N ARG A 152 -5.65 11.41 -13.42
CA ARG A 152 -6.16 10.65 -14.55
C ARG A 152 -5.01 10.05 -15.35
N TYR A 153 -5.32 9.03 -16.15
CA TYR A 153 -4.33 8.40 -17.02
C TYR A 153 -3.61 9.41 -17.94
N THR A 154 -4.35 10.29 -18.57
CA THR A 154 -3.81 11.32 -19.46
C THR A 154 -2.87 12.30 -18.74
N GLU A 155 -3.20 12.68 -17.50
CA GLU A 155 -2.33 13.55 -16.70
C GLU A 155 -1.02 12.86 -16.31
N ILE A 156 -1.04 11.54 -16.10
CA ILE A 156 0.17 10.74 -15.84
C ILE A 156 1.01 10.66 -17.12
N GLU A 157 0.37 10.35 -18.25
CA GLU A 157 1.01 10.24 -19.56
C GLU A 157 1.72 11.54 -19.95
N ASP A 158 1.03 12.68 -19.82
CA ASP A 158 1.54 14.01 -20.12
C ASP A 158 2.73 14.39 -19.22
N LYS A 159 2.64 14.11 -17.90
CA LYS A 159 3.71 14.46 -16.96
C LYS A 159 4.96 13.58 -17.08
N LEU A 160 4.79 12.36 -17.54
CA LEU A 160 5.91 11.43 -17.75
C LEU A 160 6.56 11.62 -19.12
N ASP A 161 5.97 12.43 -19.99
CA ASP A 161 6.41 12.62 -21.40
C ASP A 161 6.64 11.28 -22.11
N VAL A 162 5.73 10.33 -21.90
CA VAL A 162 5.83 9.00 -22.51
C VAL A 162 4.98 8.94 -23.76
N LYS A 163 5.57 8.55 -24.89
CA LYS A 163 4.84 8.29 -26.13
C LYS A 163 3.78 7.20 -25.88
N LYS A 164 2.65 7.26 -26.58
CA LYS A 164 1.53 6.29 -26.53
C LYS A 164 1.92 4.88 -27.01
N THR A 165 2.88 4.25 -26.33
CA THR A 165 3.43 2.92 -26.67
C THR A 165 2.69 1.77 -26.00
N GLY A 166 1.66 2.03 -25.19
CA GLY A 166 0.97 1.01 -24.38
C GLY A 166 1.77 0.51 -23.16
N ASN A 167 3.03 0.89 -23.01
CA ASN A 167 3.88 0.45 -21.89
C ASN A 167 3.38 1.01 -20.54
N LEU A 168 3.01 2.30 -20.49
CA LEU A 168 2.46 2.92 -19.27
C LEU A 168 1.17 2.20 -18.80
N SER A 169 0.29 1.83 -19.73
CA SER A 169 -0.94 1.10 -19.40
C SER A 169 -0.66 -0.25 -18.76
N LYS A 170 0.32 -0.99 -19.28
CA LYS A 170 0.76 -2.26 -18.71
C LYS A 170 1.36 -2.08 -17.31
N GLN A 171 2.19 -1.05 -17.13
CA GLN A 171 2.80 -0.71 -15.84
C GLN A 171 1.74 -0.35 -14.79
N ILE A 172 0.81 0.55 -15.13
CA ILE A 172 -0.30 0.93 -14.23
C ILE A 172 -1.15 -0.30 -13.89
N LYS A 173 -1.49 -1.14 -14.87
CA LYS A 173 -2.22 -2.37 -14.62
C LYS A 173 -1.47 -3.29 -13.65
N SER A 174 -0.20 -3.51 -13.86
CA SER A 174 0.64 -4.33 -12.97
C SER A 174 0.66 -3.77 -11.53
N LEU A 175 0.78 -2.44 -11.37
CA LEU A 175 0.73 -1.80 -10.05
C LEU A 175 -0.63 -1.92 -9.36
N ILE A 176 -1.73 -1.95 -10.14
CA ILE A 176 -3.08 -2.20 -9.62
C ILE A 176 -3.22 -3.67 -9.20
N ASP A 177 -2.75 -4.61 -10.02
CA ASP A 177 -2.81 -6.04 -9.74
C ASP A 177 -2.00 -6.41 -8.46
N LEU A 178 -0.92 -5.67 -8.22
CA LEU A 178 -0.11 -5.72 -6.99
C LEU A 178 -0.71 -4.91 -5.82
N GLU A 179 -1.82 -4.20 -6.05
CA GLU A 179 -2.53 -3.39 -5.06
C GLU A 179 -1.73 -2.18 -4.51
N ILE A 180 -0.67 -1.78 -5.20
CA ILE A 180 0.16 -0.63 -4.82
C ILE A 180 -0.52 0.69 -5.21
N ILE A 181 -1.25 0.67 -6.34
CA ILE A 181 -2.05 1.78 -6.81
C ILE A 181 -3.53 1.41 -6.75
N ALA A 182 -4.34 2.29 -6.20
CA ALA A 182 -5.80 2.20 -6.31
C ALA A 182 -6.29 2.94 -7.55
N ARG A 183 -7.29 2.34 -8.21
CA ARG A 183 -8.05 2.97 -9.26
C ARG A 183 -9.41 3.39 -8.71
N ASN A 184 -9.69 4.68 -8.74
CA ASN A 184 -10.95 5.25 -8.28
C ASN A 184 -11.80 5.66 -9.50
N SER A 185 -13.02 5.17 -9.55
CA SER A 185 -14.02 5.55 -10.57
C SER A 185 -15.17 6.29 -9.90
N PRO A 186 -15.72 7.34 -10.54
CA PRO A 186 -16.89 8.04 -10.00
C PRO A 186 -18.07 7.07 -9.87
N ILE A 187 -18.81 7.15 -8.76
CA ILE A 187 -19.95 6.26 -8.44
C ILE A 187 -20.99 6.21 -9.54
N ASN A 188 -21.31 7.37 -10.11
CA ASN A 188 -22.32 7.52 -11.16
C ASN A 188 -21.82 7.17 -12.56
N LYS A 189 -20.56 6.75 -12.70
CA LYS A 189 -19.91 6.38 -13.98
C LYS A 189 -18.96 5.20 -13.82
N ILE A 190 -19.42 4.18 -13.12
CA ILE A 190 -18.68 2.92 -12.94
C ILE A 190 -18.35 2.34 -14.31
N GLY A 191 -17.07 2.05 -14.55
CA GLY A 191 -16.58 1.51 -15.81
C GLY A 191 -16.10 2.56 -16.84
N ASP A 192 -16.30 3.85 -16.61
CA ASP A 192 -15.72 4.91 -17.44
C ASP A 192 -14.22 5.07 -17.15
N ASN A 193 -13.41 4.42 -17.99
CA ASN A 193 -11.95 4.46 -17.88
C ASN A 193 -11.36 5.86 -18.02
N LYS A 194 -12.02 6.74 -18.76
CA LYS A 194 -11.53 8.11 -19.01
C LYS A 194 -11.67 9.01 -17.79
N LYS A 195 -12.61 8.68 -16.89
CA LYS A 195 -12.85 9.45 -15.65
C LYS A 195 -12.22 8.82 -14.40
N SER A 196 -11.66 7.64 -14.54
CA SER A 196 -10.94 6.99 -13.45
C SER A 196 -9.68 7.77 -13.12
N THR A 197 -9.38 7.84 -11.82
CA THR A 197 -8.15 8.41 -11.28
C THR A 197 -7.34 7.34 -10.57
N PHE A 198 -6.05 7.56 -10.47
CA PHE A 198 -5.11 6.66 -9.81
C PHE A 198 -4.46 7.36 -8.63
N GLU A 199 -4.23 6.62 -7.56
CA GLU A 199 -3.53 7.09 -6.38
C GLU A 199 -2.71 5.98 -5.74
N ILE A 200 -1.68 6.34 -4.98
CA ILE A 200 -0.90 5.37 -4.19
C ILE A 200 -1.80 4.84 -3.07
N ASN A 201 -1.84 3.54 -2.88
CA ASN A 201 -2.72 2.91 -1.90
C ASN A 201 -2.16 3.04 -0.47
N ASP A 202 -0.88 2.81 -0.30
CA ASP A 202 -0.18 2.96 0.97
C ASP A 202 -0.01 4.43 1.38
N ASN A 203 -0.43 4.77 2.62
CA ASN A 203 -0.39 6.15 3.10
C ASN A 203 1.04 6.65 3.38
N LEU A 204 1.93 5.80 3.87
CA LEU A 204 3.33 6.15 4.14
C LEU A 204 4.06 6.45 2.84
N LEU A 205 3.91 5.60 1.81
CA LEU A 205 4.46 5.84 0.48
C LEU A 205 3.89 7.12 -0.14
N ARG A 206 2.59 7.35 0.03
CA ARG A 206 1.96 8.58 -0.45
C ARG A 206 2.54 9.81 0.21
N PHE A 207 2.74 9.80 1.53
CA PHE A 207 3.40 10.88 2.26
C PHE A 207 4.82 11.10 1.75
N TYR A 208 5.59 10.03 1.57
CA TYR A 208 6.96 10.06 1.06
C TYR A 208 7.03 10.71 -0.33
N PHE A 209 6.20 10.29 -1.28
CA PHE A 209 6.19 10.85 -2.63
C PHE A 209 5.59 12.26 -2.71
N THR A 210 4.75 12.63 -1.75
CA THR A 210 4.23 14.00 -1.68
C THR A 210 5.30 14.99 -1.23
N PHE A 211 6.03 14.67 -0.16
CA PHE A 211 6.86 15.64 0.53
C PHE A 211 8.36 15.41 0.36
N ILE A 212 8.81 14.15 0.32
CA ILE A 212 10.23 13.82 0.50
C ILE A 212 10.91 13.52 -0.82
N TYR A 213 10.33 12.66 -1.65
CA TYR A 213 10.99 12.13 -2.85
C TYR A 213 11.64 13.21 -3.73
N LYS A 214 10.92 14.29 -4.04
CA LYS A 214 11.44 15.39 -4.88
C LYS A 214 12.32 16.37 -4.13
N ASN A 215 12.28 16.36 -2.81
CA ASN A 215 12.94 17.33 -1.94
C ASN A 215 14.02 16.66 -1.07
N ALA A 216 14.50 15.47 -1.45
CA ALA A 216 15.48 14.71 -0.66
C ALA A 216 16.77 15.50 -0.41
N SER A 217 17.25 16.26 -1.39
CA SER A 217 18.43 17.14 -1.24
C SER A 217 18.16 18.27 -0.25
N ALA A 218 16.96 18.86 -0.25
CA ALA A 218 16.59 19.88 0.72
C ALA A 218 16.54 19.31 2.15
N LEU A 219 16.02 18.09 2.32
CA LEU A 219 16.03 17.40 3.62
C LEU A 219 17.47 17.23 4.16
N GLN A 220 18.41 16.86 3.30
CA GLN A 220 19.81 16.70 3.71
C GLN A 220 20.46 18.02 4.13
N VAL A 221 20.14 19.11 3.44
CA VAL A 221 20.72 20.43 3.70
C VAL A 221 20.11 21.10 4.92
N LEU A 222 18.78 21.07 5.05
CA LEU A 222 18.03 21.76 6.10
C LEU A 222 18.00 20.98 7.42
N GLY A 223 18.10 19.65 7.35
CA GLY A 223 17.79 18.78 8.47
C GLY A 223 16.27 18.63 8.72
N ALA A 224 15.93 17.67 9.56
CA ALA A 224 14.54 17.21 9.72
C ALA A 224 13.58 18.28 10.24
N GLU A 225 14.02 19.10 11.21
CA GLU A 225 13.17 20.13 11.84
C GLU A 225 12.80 21.25 10.84
N ALA A 226 13.81 21.89 10.22
CA ALA A 226 13.57 22.96 9.28
C ALA A 226 12.86 22.46 8.01
N PHE A 227 13.20 21.26 7.55
CA PHE A 227 12.49 20.63 6.44
C PHE A 227 11.01 20.40 6.74
N TYR A 228 10.68 19.93 7.95
CA TYR A 228 9.30 19.78 8.35
C TYR A 228 8.54 21.12 8.31
N ASP A 229 9.13 22.16 8.91
CA ASP A 229 8.47 23.47 9.03
C ASP A 229 8.28 24.14 7.65
N GLU A 230 9.21 23.96 6.72
CA GLU A 230 9.15 24.59 5.40
C GLU A 230 8.33 23.80 4.36
N TYR A 231 8.49 22.48 4.32
CA TYR A 231 7.92 21.64 3.25
C TYR A 231 6.67 20.85 3.66
N ILE A 232 6.52 20.50 4.94
CA ILE A 232 5.44 19.62 5.38
C ILE A 232 4.34 20.39 6.09
N ALA A 233 4.68 21.19 7.09
CA ALA A 233 3.71 21.88 7.94
C ALA A 233 2.67 22.69 7.15
N PRO A 234 3.04 23.49 6.11
CA PRO A 234 2.09 24.31 5.37
C PRO A 234 1.02 23.51 4.62
N ALA A 235 1.34 22.26 4.20
CA ALA A 235 0.47 21.44 3.39
C ALA A 235 -0.10 20.20 4.13
N LEU A 236 0.28 19.98 5.39
CA LEU A 236 -0.08 18.78 6.12
C LEU A 236 -1.59 18.66 6.35
N THR A 237 -2.26 19.75 6.65
CA THR A 237 -3.72 19.77 6.88
C THR A 237 -4.47 19.34 5.61
N ASP A 238 -4.08 19.88 4.46
CA ASP A 238 -4.67 19.50 3.17
C ASP A 238 -4.40 18.04 2.83
N PHE A 239 -3.19 17.56 3.11
CA PHE A 239 -2.83 16.16 2.93
C PHE A 239 -3.72 15.23 3.78
N ILE A 240 -3.90 15.54 5.07
CA ILE A 240 -4.75 14.77 5.98
C ILE A 240 -6.21 14.80 5.51
N SER A 241 -6.73 15.96 5.13
CA SER A 241 -8.12 16.14 4.70
C SER A 241 -8.47 15.25 3.50
N ARG A 242 -7.56 15.14 2.54
CA ARG A 242 -7.74 14.25 1.37
C ARG A 242 -7.77 12.76 1.76
N ARG A 243 -7.10 12.38 2.86
CA ARG A 243 -7.12 10.99 3.36
C ARG A 243 -8.38 10.69 4.17
N PHE A 244 -8.98 11.72 4.76
CA PHE A 244 -10.20 11.57 5.53
C PHE A 244 -11.37 11.03 4.70
N GLU A 245 -11.42 11.28 3.39
CA GLU A 245 -12.40 10.66 2.49
C GLU A 245 -12.34 9.11 2.56
N GLY A 246 -11.13 8.54 2.60
CA GLY A 246 -10.93 7.08 2.73
C GLY A 246 -11.46 6.55 4.07
N ILE A 247 -11.15 7.27 5.16
CA ILE A 247 -11.65 6.92 6.50
C ILE A 247 -13.18 6.93 6.54
N CYS A 248 -13.81 7.94 5.95
CA CYS A 248 -15.27 8.01 5.86
C CYS A 248 -15.85 6.85 5.06
N ARG A 249 -15.23 6.50 3.94
CA ARG A 249 -15.64 5.38 3.09
C ARG A 249 -15.57 4.05 3.85
N ASP A 250 -14.49 3.82 4.58
CA ASP A 250 -14.31 2.62 5.40
C ASP A 250 -15.36 2.55 6.51
N TYR A 251 -15.62 3.68 7.17
CA TYR A 251 -16.66 3.78 8.19
C TYR A 251 -18.04 3.43 7.63
N PHE A 252 -18.45 4.02 6.51
CA PHE A 252 -19.73 3.70 5.88
C PHE A 252 -19.80 2.24 5.43
N SER A 253 -18.71 1.69 4.91
CA SER A 253 -18.62 0.27 4.54
C SER A 253 -18.87 -0.64 5.75
N LEU A 254 -18.33 -0.31 6.92
CA LEU A 254 -18.56 -1.03 8.16
C LEU A 254 -20.02 -0.90 8.64
N GLN A 255 -20.65 0.27 8.53
CA GLN A 255 -22.05 0.47 8.88
C GLN A 255 -22.99 -0.36 8.00
N VAL A 256 -22.68 -0.48 6.71
CA VAL A 256 -23.42 -1.34 5.77
C VAL A 256 -23.25 -2.81 6.14
N ARG A 257 -21.99 -3.26 6.32
CA ARG A 257 -21.70 -4.67 6.70
C ARG A 257 -22.31 -5.08 8.03
N SER A 258 -22.39 -4.17 8.99
CA SER A 258 -23.03 -4.41 10.29
C SER A 258 -24.55 -4.32 10.27
N GLY A 259 -25.17 -4.08 9.10
CA GLY A 259 -26.62 -3.97 8.94
C GLY A 259 -27.23 -2.67 9.49
N LYS A 260 -26.42 -1.73 9.98
CA LYS A 260 -26.88 -0.44 10.50
C LYS A 260 -27.33 0.51 9.38
N MET A 261 -26.79 0.36 8.19
CA MET A 261 -27.22 1.06 6.99
C MET A 261 -27.73 0.05 5.95
N LYS A 262 -28.98 0.26 5.49
CA LYS A 262 -29.62 -0.64 4.51
C LYS A 262 -29.88 0.10 3.20
N GLY A 263 -30.03 -0.64 2.10
CA GLY A 263 -30.36 -0.09 0.78
C GLY A 263 -29.22 0.63 0.06
N VAL A 264 -28.01 0.58 0.62
CA VAL A 264 -26.82 1.18 0.00
C VAL A 264 -26.30 0.26 -1.10
N ARG A 265 -26.25 0.78 -2.33
CA ARG A 265 -25.73 0.06 -3.49
C ARG A 265 -24.24 0.31 -3.74
N ASN A 266 -23.80 1.55 -3.48
CA ASN A 266 -22.41 1.97 -3.69
C ASN A 266 -22.00 2.97 -2.61
N ILE A 267 -20.71 2.96 -2.24
CA ILE A 267 -20.07 3.93 -1.35
C ILE A 267 -18.89 4.51 -2.11
N GLY A 268 -18.76 5.84 -2.22
CA GLY A 268 -17.70 6.51 -2.95
C GLY A 268 -17.29 7.83 -2.37
#